data_e70a2ee3d4896ee823f376b7837715a6
#
_entry.id   e70a2ee3d4896ee823f376b7837715a6
#
_cell.length_a   1.000
_cell.length_b   1.000
_cell.length_c   1.000
_cell.angle_alpha   90.00
_cell.angle_beta   90.00
_cell.angle_gamma   90.00
#
_symmetry.space_group_name_H-M   'P 1'
#
loop_
_entity.id
_entity.type
_entity.pdbx_description
1 polymer ?
#
loop_
_entity_poly.entity_id
_entity_poly.type
_entity_poly.pdbx_seq_one_letter_code
_entity_poly.pdbx_strand_id
1 'polypeptide(L)'
;CPLDEKVYIDLTFYDELKRRFGAEGGDFAEAYVLAHEIGHHIQHELGIMDDVREIQQSRPSEANAYSVRLELQADCLAGVWANSIFQRDNVLEPGDISEGLSAAEAVGDDRIQQTTSGRVNPESFTHGTSEQRVNWFNVGYDTGDPAACDTFNNEI
;
A
#
# COMPACT_ATOMS: atom_id res chain seq x y z
N CYS A 1 -1.52 -11.47 -9.31
CA CYS A 1 -2.31 -11.81 -10.51
C CYS A 1 -3.51 -12.68 -10.09
N PRO A 2 -4.76 -12.15 -10.11
CA PRO A 2 -5.94 -12.92 -9.68
C PRO A 2 -6.23 -14.18 -10.52
N LEU A 3 -5.75 -14.22 -11.77
CA LEU A 3 -6.05 -15.33 -12.68
C LEU A 3 -5.29 -16.63 -12.37
N ASP A 4 -4.16 -16.54 -11.71
CA ASP A 4 -3.30 -17.69 -11.39
C ASP A 4 -2.84 -17.73 -9.93
N GLU A 5 -3.41 -16.83 -9.10
CA GLU A 5 -3.16 -16.73 -7.65
C GLU A 5 -1.67 -16.57 -7.31
N LYS A 6 -0.93 -15.85 -8.16
CA LYS A 6 0.50 -15.61 -7.98
C LYS A 6 0.82 -14.14 -7.87
N VAL A 7 1.80 -13.84 -7.02
CA VAL A 7 2.46 -12.53 -6.95
C VAL A 7 3.65 -12.52 -7.91
N TYR A 8 3.73 -11.49 -8.74
CA TYR A 8 4.84 -11.25 -9.67
C TYR A 8 5.49 -9.94 -9.30
N ILE A 9 6.78 -9.96 -9.04
CA ILE A 9 7.57 -8.77 -8.71
C ILE A 9 8.69 -8.62 -9.73
N ASP A 10 8.77 -7.45 -10.35
CA ASP A 10 9.93 -7.04 -11.13
C ASP A 10 11.00 -6.48 -10.18
N LEU A 11 12.11 -7.19 -10.04
CA LEU A 11 13.19 -6.79 -9.15
C LEU A 11 13.83 -5.44 -9.52
N THR A 12 13.68 -4.98 -10.78
CA THR A 12 14.16 -3.66 -11.19
C THR A 12 13.34 -2.52 -10.60
N PHE A 13 12.12 -2.80 -10.14
CA PHE A 13 11.25 -1.83 -9.47
C PHE A 13 11.88 -1.24 -8.21
N TYR A 14 12.65 -2.01 -7.45
CA TYR A 14 13.33 -1.53 -6.25
C TYR A 14 14.41 -0.49 -6.57
N ASP A 15 15.13 -0.66 -7.67
CA ASP A 15 16.05 0.35 -8.17
C ASP A 15 15.33 1.63 -8.60
N GLU A 16 14.14 1.51 -9.18
CA GLU A 16 13.31 2.63 -9.59
C GLU A 16 12.78 3.41 -8.38
N LEU A 17 12.31 2.72 -7.34
CA LEU A 17 11.90 3.32 -6.07
C LEU A 17 13.00 4.23 -5.48
N LYS A 18 14.24 3.75 -5.46
CA LYS A 18 15.38 4.51 -4.95
C LYS A 18 15.73 5.70 -5.85
N ARG A 19 15.91 5.46 -7.15
CA ARG A 19 16.47 6.48 -8.06
C ARG A 19 15.46 7.53 -8.48
N ARG A 20 14.22 7.14 -8.68
CA ARG A 20 13.20 8.00 -9.27
C ARG A 20 12.27 8.61 -8.24
N PHE A 21 11.89 7.85 -7.24
CA PHE A 21 10.92 8.27 -6.24
C PHE A 21 11.55 8.63 -4.89
N GLY A 22 12.86 8.39 -4.73
CA GLY A 22 13.63 8.85 -3.58
C GLY A 22 13.35 8.08 -2.29
N ALA A 23 12.91 6.82 -2.40
CA ALA A 23 12.85 5.92 -1.25
C ALA A 23 14.27 5.69 -0.69
N GLU A 24 14.38 5.59 0.63
CA GLU A 24 15.68 5.31 1.27
C GLU A 24 16.23 3.94 0.84
N GLY A 25 15.33 3.01 0.51
CA GLY A 25 15.67 1.63 0.17
C GLY A 25 16.01 0.84 1.43
N GLY A 26 16.46 -0.38 1.23
CA GLY A 26 16.72 -1.34 2.29
C GLY A 26 15.93 -2.62 2.05
N ASP A 27 16.25 -3.66 2.80
CA ASP A 27 15.58 -4.95 2.68
C ASP A 27 14.13 -4.90 3.20
N PHE A 28 13.86 -4.04 4.19
CA PHE A 28 12.50 -3.86 4.68
C PHE A 28 11.61 -3.06 3.71
N ALA A 29 12.16 -2.14 2.93
CA ALA A 29 11.44 -1.50 1.84
C ALA A 29 10.98 -2.51 0.79
N GLU A 30 11.84 -3.50 0.47
CA GLU A 30 11.50 -4.60 -0.43
C GLU A 30 10.44 -5.53 0.18
N ALA A 31 10.58 -5.83 1.47
CA ALA A 31 9.63 -6.64 2.22
C ALA A 31 8.24 -5.96 2.33
N TYR A 32 8.21 -4.63 2.51
CA TYR A 32 6.95 -3.86 2.50
C TYR A 32 6.21 -4.02 1.16
N VAL A 33 6.91 -3.85 0.03
CA VAL A 33 6.27 -4.01 -1.29
C VAL A 33 5.68 -5.41 -1.44
N LEU A 34 6.43 -6.45 -1.04
CA LEU A 34 5.92 -7.82 -1.08
C LEU A 34 4.70 -8.00 -0.17
N ALA A 35 4.73 -7.46 1.04
CA ALA A 35 3.62 -7.54 1.99
C ALA A 35 2.36 -6.82 1.47
N HIS A 36 2.53 -5.66 0.82
CA HIS A 36 1.46 -4.92 0.16
C HIS A 36 0.80 -5.76 -0.96
N GLU A 37 1.60 -6.39 -1.83
CA GLU A 37 1.08 -7.28 -2.88
C GLU A 37 0.35 -8.50 -2.31
N ILE A 38 0.82 -9.04 -1.19
CA ILE A 38 0.08 -10.09 -0.46
C ILE A 38 -1.22 -9.53 0.13
N GLY A 39 -1.25 -8.27 0.56
CA GLY A 39 -2.47 -7.57 0.96
C GLY A 39 -3.51 -7.58 -0.16
N HIS A 40 -3.14 -7.29 -1.39
CA HIS A 40 -4.02 -7.41 -2.55
C HIS A 40 -4.48 -8.85 -2.81
N HIS A 41 -3.61 -9.82 -2.59
CA HIS A 41 -4.03 -11.23 -2.70
C HIS A 41 -5.09 -11.58 -1.64
N ILE A 42 -4.93 -11.15 -0.40
CA ILE A 42 -5.93 -11.32 0.65
C ILE A 42 -7.26 -10.65 0.27
N GLN A 43 -7.23 -9.44 -0.27
CA GLN A 43 -8.44 -8.75 -0.76
C GLN A 43 -9.16 -9.54 -1.86
N HIS A 44 -8.39 -10.16 -2.76
CA HIS A 44 -8.94 -11.03 -3.80
C HIS A 44 -9.64 -12.26 -3.19
N GLU A 45 -8.96 -12.97 -2.29
CA GLU A 45 -9.50 -14.18 -1.65
C GLU A 45 -10.76 -13.91 -0.80
N LEU A 46 -10.85 -12.70 -0.23
CA LEU A 46 -12.02 -12.26 0.54
C LEU A 46 -13.15 -11.68 -0.34
N GLY A 47 -12.98 -11.58 -1.66
CA GLY A 47 -13.96 -11.01 -2.58
C GLY A 47 -14.04 -9.49 -2.59
N ILE A 48 -13.23 -8.80 -1.79
CA ILE A 48 -13.23 -7.31 -1.69
C ILE A 48 -12.94 -6.67 -3.05
N MET A 49 -12.02 -7.24 -3.84
CA MET A 49 -11.72 -6.72 -5.17
C MET A 49 -12.89 -6.82 -6.14
N ASP A 50 -13.70 -7.86 -6.03
CA ASP A 50 -14.88 -8.05 -6.87
C ASP A 50 -15.99 -7.07 -6.50
N ASP A 51 -16.21 -6.86 -5.19
CA ASP A 51 -17.14 -5.84 -4.69
C ASP A 51 -16.74 -4.43 -5.15
N VAL A 52 -15.46 -4.08 -5.05
CA VAL A 52 -14.94 -2.80 -5.53
C VAL A 52 -15.14 -2.66 -7.04
N ARG A 53 -14.87 -3.70 -7.83
CA ARG A 53 -15.07 -3.69 -9.28
C ARG A 53 -16.54 -3.46 -9.65
N GLU A 54 -17.48 -4.09 -8.94
CA GLU A 54 -18.92 -3.88 -9.14
C GLU A 54 -19.31 -2.42 -8.84
N ILE A 55 -18.81 -1.85 -7.74
CA ILE A 55 -19.04 -0.44 -7.39
C ILE A 55 -18.47 0.49 -8.47
N GLN A 56 -17.24 0.27 -8.91
CA GLN A 56 -16.59 1.07 -9.96
C GLN A 56 -17.36 1.04 -11.29
N GLN A 57 -17.94 -0.11 -11.64
CA GLN A 57 -18.78 -0.23 -12.84
C GLN A 57 -20.11 0.50 -12.68
N SER A 58 -20.74 0.43 -11.51
CA SER A 58 -22.03 1.06 -11.23
C SER A 58 -21.91 2.56 -10.95
N ARG A 59 -20.77 3.02 -10.44
CA ARG A 59 -20.49 4.42 -10.05
C ARG A 59 -19.13 4.90 -10.59
N PRO A 60 -18.98 5.10 -11.90
CA PRO A 60 -17.68 5.45 -12.49
C PRO A 60 -17.05 6.73 -11.94
N SER A 61 -17.86 7.69 -11.46
CA SER A 61 -17.35 8.93 -10.85
C SER A 61 -16.66 8.72 -9.51
N GLU A 62 -16.93 7.60 -8.83
CA GLU A 62 -16.33 7.24 -7.55
C GLU A 62 -15.18 6.22 -7.71
N ALA A 63 -14.93 5.74 -8.91
CA ALA A 63 -14.00 4.63 -9.18
C ALA A 63 -12.62 4.84 -8.57
N ASN A 64 -12.03 6.03 -8.72
CA ASN A 64 -10.72 6.35 -8.16
C ASN A 64 -10.73 6.33 -6.63
N ALA A 65 -11.78 6.84 -5.99
CA ALA A 65 -11.89 6.84 -4.54
C ALA A 65 -11.91 5.40 -3.97
N TYR A 66 -12.57 4.48 -4.65
CA TYR A 66 -12.56 3.06 -4.26
C TYR A 66 -11.22 2.38 -4.55
N SER A 67 -10.52 2.77 -5.62
CA SER A 67 -9.14 2.31 -5.85
C SER A 67 -8.22 2.74 -4.69
N VAL A 68 -8.28 4.02 -4.30
CA VAL A 68 -7.50 4.52 -3.16
C VAL A 68 -7.80 3.72 -1.89
N ARG A 69 -9.05 3.45 -1.56
CA ARG A 69 -9.42 2.65 -0.38
C ARG A 69 -8.84 1.24 -0.41
N LEU A 70 -8.82 0.61 -1.59
CA LEU A 70 -8.25 -0.71 -1.78
C LEU A 70 -6.73 -0.69 -1.51
N GLU A 71 -6.02 0.29 -2.05
CA GLU A 71 -4.57 0.47 -1.85
C GLU A 71 -4.22 0.72 -0.38
N LEU A 72 -4.95 1.63 0.28
CA LEU A 72 -4.71 1.95 1.69
C LEU A 72 -4.99 0.75 2.61
N GLN A 73 -5.95 -0.10 2.26
CA GLN A 73 -6.18 -1.35 2.98
C GLN A 73 -5.00 -2.32 2.81
N ALA A 74 -4.41 -2.41 1.61
CA ALA A 74 -3.23 -3.23 1.39
C ALA A 74 -2.02 -2.71 2.18
N ASP A 75 -1.84 -1.38 2.28
CA ASP A 75 -0.81 -0.77 3.14
C ASP A 75 -1.04 -1.11 4.63
N CYS A 76 -2.28 -1.04 5.10
CA CYS A 76 -2.60 -1.41 6.47
C CYS A 76 -2.31 -2.90 6.74
N LEU A 77 -2.67 -3.79 5.83
CA LEU A 77 -2.36 -5.22 5.95
C LEU A 77 -0.85 -5.48 5.95
N ALA A 78 -0.07 -4.71 5.18
CA ALA A 78 1.39 -4.75 5.23
C ALA A 78 1.91 -4.32 6.62
N GLY A 79 1.30 -3.30 7.23
CA GLY A 79 1.60 -2.89 8.61
C GLY A 79 1.28 -3.99 9.62
N VAL A 80 0.14 -4.66 9.51
CA VAL A 80 -0.23 -5.82 10.36
C VAL A 80 0.80 -6.94 10.24
N TRP A 81 1.25 -7.23 9.02
CA TRP A 81 2.32 -8.20 8.81
C TRP A 81 3.61 -7.77 9.52
N ALA A 82 4.04 -6.52 9.37
CA ALA A 82 5.23 -5.99 10.02
C ALA A 82 5.14 -6.09 11.56
N ASN A 83 3.98 -5.77 12.15
CA ASN A 83 3.73 -5.99 13.57
C ASN A 83 3.91 -7.47 13.93
N SER A 84 3.34 -8.39 13.14
CA SER A 84 3.35 -9.82 13.42
C SER A 84 4.77 -10.40 13.47
N ILE A 85 5.66 -10.00 12.54
CA ILE A 85 7.04 -10.46 12.55
C ILE A 85 7.85 -9.83 13.70
N PHE A 86 7.56 -8.57 14.05
CA PHE A 86 8.17 -7.94 15.23
C PHE A 86 7.80 -8.68 16.52
N GLN A 87 6.51 -8.96 16.73
CA GLN A 87 6.03 -9.63 17.95
C GLN A 87 6.49 -11.09 18.04
N ARG A 88 6.51 -11.81 16.91
CA ARG A 88 6.83 -13.24 16.89
C ARG A 88 8.32 -13.53 16.89
N ASP A 89 9.07 -12.84 16.03
CA ASP A 89 10.42 -13.22 15.68
C ASP A 89 11.47 -12.20 16.15
N ASN A 90 11.03 -10.99 16.53
CA ASN A 90 11.89 -9.87 16.93
C ASN A 90 13.07 -9.62 15.94
N VAL A 91 12.76 -9.77 14.64
CA VAL A 91 13.77 -9.69 13.58
C VAL A 91 13.93 -8.28 13.00
N LEU A 92 13.07 -7.33 13.39
CA LEU A 92 13.16 -5.96 12.91
C LEU A 92 14.38 -5.26 13.54
N GLU A 93 15.17 -4.62 12.70
CA GLU A 93 16.30 -3.80 13.09
C GLU A 93 15.88 -2.33 13.28
N PRO A 94 16.66 -1.54 14.04
CA PRO A 94 16.42 -0.11 14.11
C PRO A 94 16.51 0.54 12.71
N GLY A 95 15.41 1.11 12.23
CA GLY A 95 15.33 1.73 10.92
C GLY A 95 14.39 1.04 9.94
N ASP A 96 14.12 -0.27 10.09
CA ASP A 96 13.29 -1.04 9.16
C ASP A 96 11.91 -0.41 8.94
N ILE A 97 11.24 -0.01 10.02
CA ILE A 97 9.94 0.66 9.90
C ILE A 97 10.05 1.97 9.12
N SER A 98 11.14 2.74 9.33
CA SER A 98 11.41 3.96 8.56
C SER A 98 11.62 3.66 7.06
N GLU A 99 12.28 2.56 6.73
CA GLU A 99 12.44 2.11 5.33
C GLU A 99 11.10 1.77 4.69
N GLY A 100 10.24 1.02 5.38
CA GLY A 100 8.89 0.70 4.91
C GLY A 100 8.03 1.94 4.72
N LEU A 101 8.06 2.87 5.68
CA LEU A 101 7.35 4.15 5.60
C LEU A 101 7.87 5.02 4.44
N SER A 102 9.20 5.06 4.24
CA SER A 102 9.81 5.77 3.10
C SER A 102 9.40 5.16 1.76
N ALA A 103 9.28 3.83 1.67
CA ALA A 103 8.78 3.17 0.47
C ALA A 103 7.29 3.48 0.22
N ALA A 104 6.45 3.42 1.25
CA ALA A 104 5.04 3.78 1.17
C ALA A 104 4.85 5.24 0.72
N GLU A 105 5.61 6.18 1.31
CA GLU A 105 5.61 7.59 0.92
C GLU A 105 6.01 7.79 -0.55
N ALA A 106 7.05 7.08 -1.01
CA ALA A 106 7.60 7.24 -2.35
C ALA A 106 6.62 6.86 -3.46
N VAL A 107 5.66 5.97 -3.19
CA VAL A 107 4.65 5.50 -4.14
C VAL A 107 3.28 6.17 -3.98
N GLY A 108 3.16 7.21 -3.17
CA GLY A 108 1.96 8.05 -3.13
C GLY A 108 1.78 8.84 -4.44
N ASP A 109 0.53 8.97 -4.90
CA ASP A 109 0.21 9.64 -6.17
C ASP A 109 0.67 11.11 -6.21
N ASP A 110 0.59 11.80 -5.08
CA ASP A 110 1.07 13.17 -4.93
C ASP A 110 2.58 13.27 -5.19
N ARG A 111 3.37 12.37 -4.63
CA ARG A 111 4.82 12.31 -4.81
C ARG A 111 5.20 11.91 -6.24
N ILE A 112 4.54 10.89 -6.77
CA ILE A 112 4.75 10.43 -8.14
C ILE A 112 4.44 11.56 -9.13
N GLN A 113 3.30 12.22 -8.99
CA GLN A 113 2.90 13.30 -9.90
C GLN A 113 3.80 14.53 -9.76
N GLN A 114 4.18 14.91 -8.54
CA GLN A 114 5.12 16.02 -8.32
C GLN A 114 6.47 15.74 -8.99
N THR A 115 6.99 14.52 -8.86
CA THR A 115 8.30 14.13 -9.43
C THR A 115 8.27 14.01 -10.96
N THR A 116 7.16 13.53 -11.53
CA THR A 116 7.07 13.23 -12.97
C THR A 116 6.57 14.39 -13.82
N SER A 117 5.61 15.17 -13.31
CA SER A 117 4.94 16.23 -14.06
C SER A 117 5.07 17.63 -13.43
N GLY A 118 5.52 17.71 -12.18
CA GLY A 118 5.58 18.95 -11.40
C GLY A 118 4.21 19.52 -11.01
N ARG A 119 3.13 18.75 -11.22
CA ARG A 119 1.75 19.14 -10.90
C ARG A 119 1.01 18.00 -10.24
N VAL A 120 0.30 18.29 -9.15
CA VAL A 120 -0.51 17.33 -8.42
C VAL A 120 -1.98 17.55 -8.74
N ASN A 121 -2.68 16.47 -9.12
CA ASN A 121 -4.13 16.46 -9.37
C ASN A 121 -4.79 15.38 -8.50
N PRO A 122 -5.36 15.73 -7.34
CA PRO A 122 -5.97 14.77 -6.41
C PRO A 122 -7.12 13.96 -7.02
N GLU A 123 -7.87 14.53 -7.98
CA GLU A 123 -8.99 13.82 -8.63
C GLU A 123 -8.55 12.61 -9.47
N SER A 124 -7.27 12.56 -9.84
CA SER A 124 -6.70 11.45 -10.61
C SER A 124 -5.97 10.41 -9.76
N PHE A 125 -6.00 10.54 -8.44
CA PHE A 125 -5.35 9.58 -7.55
C PHE A 125 -6.03 8.22 -7.59
N THR A 126 -5.22 7.18 -7.66
CA THR A 126 -5.66 5.78 -7.64
C THR A 126 -4.99 4.97 -6.53
N HIS A 127 -3.88 5.48 -5.96
CA HIS A 127 -3.13 4.84 -4.88
C HIS A 127 -3.19 5.63 -3.56
N GLY A 128 -3.70 6.86 -3.60
CA GLY A 128 -3.74 7.76 -2.44
C GLY A 128 -2.51 8.64 -2.29
N THR A 129 -2.55 9.53 -1.31
CA THR A 129 -1.42 10.40 -1.00
C THR A 129 -0.34 9.65 -0.20
N SER A 130 0.88 10.16 -0.25
CA SER A 130 1.98 9.68 0.60
C SER A 130 1.59 9.64 2.08
N GLU A 131 0.92 10.69 2.56
CA GLU A 131 0.45 10.79 3.96
C GLU A 131 -0.59 9.71 4.29
N GLN A 132 -1.58 9.48 3.42
CA GLN A 132 -2.59 8.44 3.62
C GLN A 132 -1.95 7.05 3.69
N ARG A 133 -1.03 6.74 2.79
CA ARG A 133 -0.35 5.46 2.73
C ARG A 133 0.46 5.18 4.00
N VAL A 134 1.26 6.15 4.44
CA VAL A 134 2.01 6.08 5.70
C VAL A 134 1.08 5.91 6.91
N ASN A 135 0.00 6.68 6.97
CA ASN A 135 -0.95 6.61 8.08
C ASN A 135 -1.61 5.24 8.18
N TRP A 136 -2.07 4.67 7.06
CA TRP A 136 -2.71 3.36 7.08
C TRP A 136 -1.74 2.21 7.35
N PHE A 137 -0.50 2.29 6.86
CA PHE A 137 0.53 1.34 7.30
C PHE A 137 0.72 1.39 8.82
N ASN A 138 0.81 2.59 9.41
CA ASN A 138 0.95 2.74 10.85
C ASN A 138 -0.26 2.21 11.62
N VAL A 139 -1.49 2.39 11.13
CA VAL A 139 -2.69 1.77 11.74
C VAL A 139 -2.52 0.26 11.87
N GLY A 140 -2.08 -0.39 10.81
CA GLY A 140 -1.82 -1.83 10.82
C GLY A 140 -0.67 -2.21 11.76
N TYR A 141 0.43 -1.46 11.69
CA TYR A 141 1.62 -1.73 12.50
C TYR A 141 1.36 -1.54 14.01
N ASP A 142 0.67 -0.49 14.39
CA ASP A 142 0.42 -0.17 15.80
C ASP A 142 -0.60 -1.12 16.43
N THR A 143 -1.61 -1.54 15.67
CA THR A 143 -2.68 -2.40 16.18
C THR A 143 -2.37 -3.89 16.06
N GLY A 144 -1.68 -4.31 14.99
CA GLY A 144 -1.51 -5.72 14.65
C GLY A 144 -2.83 -6.44 14.35
N ASP A 145 -3.93 -5.70 14.18
CA ASP A 145 -5.28 -6.23 14.00
C ASP A 145 -5.79 -5.97 12.57
N PRO A 146 -5.98 -7.00 11.73
CA PRO A 146 -6.55 -6.82 10.39
C PRO A 146 -7.93 -6.15 10.38
N ALA A 147 -8.71 -6.25 11.46
CA ALA A 147 -10.02 -5.60 11.55
C ALA A 147 -9.90 -4.06 11.63
N ALA A 148 -8.74 -3.53 12.03
CA ALA A 148 -8.47 -2.09 12.01
C ALA A 148 -8.30 -1.56 10.58
N CYS A 149 -8.08 -2.43 9.57
CA CYS A 149 -7.85 -2.07 8.17
C CYS A 149 -9.14 -1.82 7.37
N ASP A 150 -10.19 -1.36 8.02
CA ASP A 150 -11.46 -1.03 7.36
C ASP A 150 -11.43 0.36 6.71
N THR A 151 -10.78 0.45 5.55
CA THR A 151 -10.70 1.70 4.77
C THR A 151 -12.01 2.06 4.07
N PHE A 152 -12.96 1.12 3.98
CA PHE A 152 -14.21 1.33 3.25
C PHE A 152 -15.27 2.03 4.09
N ASN A 153 -15.26 1.86 5.41
CA ASN A 153 -16.23 2.45 6.33
C ASN A 153 -15.65 3.59 7.19
N ASN A 154 -14.33 3.82 7.13
CA ASN A 154 -13.67 4.91 7.84
C ASN A 154 -13.24 6.05 6.92
N GLU A 155 -12.96 7.21 7.50
CA GLU A 155 -12.32 8.32 6.78
C GLU A 155 -10.89 7.93 6.38
N ILE A 156 -10.47 8.35 5.19
CA ILE A 156 -9.16 8.07 4.63
C ILE A 156 -8.37 9.33 4.32
#